data_c6c249d05ccd0db6921136c31518169f
#
_entry.id   c6c249d05ccd0db6921136c31518169f
#
_cell.length_a   1.000
_cell.length_b   1.000
_cell.length_c   1.000
_cell.angle_alpha   90.00
_cell.angle_beta   90.00
_cell.angle_gamma   90.00
#
_symmetry.space_group_name_H-M   'P 1'
#
loop_
_entity.id
_entity.type
_entity.pdbx_description
1 polymer ?
#
loop_
_entity_poly.entity_id
_entity_poly.type
_entity_poly.pdbx_seq_one_letter_code
_entity_poly.pdbx_strand_id
1 'polypeptide(L)'
;MRKNWKTYLTITAAIAAVCGVAALTAPASFTATAAEGPAKYKYDPNWPKPLPNNWAIGGITGMFVDHEDHIWVLNRPRDLDETNNSATLNPPTAECCVSAPAVLEFDAEGNLLRSWGKPDMVAGWPKSEHTIFVDRQKNVYIAGAQASDTILKFTVDGKFINEFGHRGPATPANQQKQNNQQTDLLLRGVAAATIDEAANEIYIADGYLNKRVMVYDWGTGAFKRGWGAYGKPLSEIGNEGYPVVGKEGDPAAKDFKSPVHCVRIAKDGLVYVCDRGGNRVQVFTKDGKYLKEFFMARNTGMRGTAGSVDFSPDPEQKYIFVADIMNMTVWQLDRQTGQVVQRIGRPGHEGGAFSFLHVATMDSKGNLYTGEVATGRRVQKFSPGN
;
A
#
# COMPACT_ATOMS: atom_id res chain seq x y z
N MET A 1 16.04 7.95 80.67
CA MET A 1 15.27 8.18 81.95
C MET A 1 13.82 8.41 81.59
N ARG A 2 12.93 7.60 82.26
CA ARG A 2 11.48 7.79 82.48
C ARG A 2 10.57 8.04 81.29
N LYS A 3 9.75 7.05 80.86
CA LYS A 3 8.51 6.44 81.35
C LYS A 3 7.39 7.46 81.61
N ASN A 4 6.23 7.29 80.94
CA ASN A 4 4.88 7.05 81.44
C ASN A 4 3.90 7.20 80.27
N TRP A 5 3.10 6.32 79.87
CA TRP A 5 2.05 5.39 80.27
C TRP A 5 0.66 6.01 80.53
N LYS A 6 -0.35 5.48 79.78
CA LYS A 6 -1.79 5.33 80.00
C LYS A 6 -2.72 6.54 79.76
N THR A 7 -3.77 6.35 78.92
CA THR A 7 -5.06 5.91 79.45
C THR A 7 -6.05 5.53 78.36
N TYR A 8 -6.74 4.42 78.51
CA TYR A 8 -7.88 3.93 77.70
C TYR A 8 -9.13 4.70 78.03
N LEU A 9 -10.03 4.98 77.05
CA LEU A 9 -11.45 5.23 77.32
C LEU A 9 -12.29 4.45 76.30
N THR A 10 -13.00 3.47 76.82
CA THR A 10 -14.07 2.70 76.22
C THR A 10 -15.36 3.53 76.22
N ILE A 11 -16.04 3.66 75.09
CA ILE A 11 -17.43 4.06 75.03
C ILE A 11 -18.19 3.04 74.22
N THR A 12 -19.05 2.30 74.87
CA THR A 12 -20.11 1.44 74.37
C THR A 12 -21.34 2.27 74.05
N ALA A 13 -21.90 2.18 72.84
CA ALA A 13 -23.26 2.62 72.55
C ALA A 13 -23.93 1.85 71.45
N ALA A 14 -24.90 1.12 71.86
CA ALA A 14 -26.21 0.74 71.37
C ALA A 14 -26.42 0.56 69.81
N ILE A 15 -26.81 -0.67 69.48
CA ILE A 15 -27.41 -1.16 68.28
C ILE A 15 -28.86 -0.67 68.16
N ALA A 16 -29.18 -0.03 67.01
CA ALA A 16 -30.54 0.08 66.52
C ALA A 16 -30.62 -0.60 65.14
N ALA A 17 -31.29 -1.74 65.10
CA ALA A 17 -31.55 -2.49 63.85
C ALA A 17 -32.64 -1.79 63.05
N VAL A 18 -32.32 -1.39 61.83
CA VAL A 18 -33.29 -1.05 60.79
C VAL A 18 -33.15 -2.07 59.68
N CYS A 19 -34.15 -2.98 59.57
CA CYS A 19 -34.27 -3.91 58.47
C CYS A 19 -34.64 -3.14 57.18
N GLY A 20 -33.66 -2.83 56.35
CA GLY A 20 -33.87 -2.39 54.99
C GLY A 20 -33.58 -3.57 54.06
N VAL A 21 -34.60 -4.03 53.31
CA VAL A 21 -34.45 -5.02 52.25
C VAL A 21 -33.71 -4.35 51.08
N ALA A 22 -32.40 -4.57 51.01
CA ALA A 22 -31.62 -4.21 49.85
C ALA A 22 -31.76 -5.33 48.82
N ALA A 23 -32.44 -5.06 47.73
CA ALA A 23 -32.40 -5.90 46.54
C ALA A 23 -30.97 -5.99 46.03
N LEU A 24 -30.32 -7.12 46.17
CA LEU A 24 -29.03 -7.45 45.54
C LEU A 24 -29.21 -7.51 44.06
N THR A 25 -28.98 -6.43 43.33
CA THR A 25 -28.70 -6.47 41.92
C THR A 25 -27.30 -7.09 41.76
N ALA A 26 -27.27 -8.31 41.24
CA ALA A 26 -26.00 -8.96 40.88
C ALA A 26 -25.28 -8.05 39.90
N PRO A 27 -23.95 -7.81 40.06
CA PRO A 27 -23.20 -7.12 39.07
C PRO A 27 -23.24 -7.92 37.76
N ALA A 28 -23.63 -7.28 36.65
CA ALA A 28 -23.51 -7.85 35.34
C ALA A 28 -22.04 -8.25 35.15
N SER A 29 -21.79 -9.54 35.08
CA SER A 29 -20.50 -10.07 34.71
C SER A 29 -20.25 -9.66 33.26
N PHE A 30 -19.49 -8.60 33.06
CA PHE A 30 -18.82 -8.34 31.79
C PHE A 30 -17.81 -9.49 31.60
N THR A 31 -18.21 -10.53 30.90
CA THR A 31 -17.26 -11.43 30.26
C THR A 31 -16.57 -10.59 29.20
N ALA A 32 -15.40 -10.05 29.53
CA ALA A 32 -14.49 -9.56 28.52
C ALA A 32 -14.19 -10.78 27.62
N THR A 33 -14.80 -10.82 26.45
CA THR A 33 -14.34 -11.69 25.39
C THR A 33 -12.86 -11.35 25.21
N ALA A 34 -11.99 -12.32 25.49
CA ALA A 34 -10.56 -12.17 25.21
C ALA A 34 -10.47 -11.67 23.76
N ALA A 35 -9.83 -10.52 23.55
CA ALA A 35 -9.62 -10.01 22.22
C ALA A 35 -8.91 -11.12 21.44
N GLU A 36 -9.59 -11.67 20.43
CA GLU A 36 -8.97 -12.65 19.56
C GLU A 36 -7.67 -12.07 19.04
N GLY A 37 -6.59 -12.83 19.12
CA GLY A 37 -5.31 -12.46 18.56
C GLY A 37 -5.47 -12.21 17.05
N PRO A 38 -4.49 -11.58 16.40
CA PRO A 38 -4.58 -11.31 14.97
C PRO A 38 -4.73 -12.61 14.19
N ALA A 39 -5.60 -12.60 13.19
CA ALA A 39 -5.81 -13.74 12.31
C ALA A 39 -4.49 -14.20 11.68
N LYS A 40 -4.24 -15.51 11.69
CA LYS A 40 -3.11 -16.09 10.95
C LYS A 40 -3.51 -16.23 9.50
N TYR A 41 -2.59 -15.85 8.59
CA TYR A 41 -2.84 -15.93 7.16
C TYR A 41 -2.37 -17.25 6.58
N LYS A 42 -3.22 -17.87 5.75
CA LYS A 42 -2.91 -19.10 5.02
C LYS A 42 -2.95 -18.83 3.52
N TYR A 43 -1.93 -19.29 2.82
CA TYR A 43 -1.87 -19.28 1.36
C TYR A 43 -3.02 -20.11 0.77
N ASP A 44 -3.71 -19.55 -0.24
CA ASP A 44 -4.74 -20.23 -1.01
C ASP A 44 -4.15 -20.73 -2.34
N PRO A 45 -3.93 -22.05 -2.48
CA PRO A 45 -3.35 -22.61 -3.70
C PRO A 45 -4.31 -22.61 -4.90
N ASN A 46 -5.57 -22.31 -4.70
CA ASN A 46 -6.59 -22.31 -5.74
C ASN A 46 -6.87 -20.93 -6.33
N TRP A 47 -6.15 -19.91 -5.85
CA TRP A 47 -6.28 -18.54 -6.34
C TRP A 47 -4.95 -18.03 -6.94
N PRO A 48 -4.98 -17.42 -8.15
CA PRO A 48 -6.08 -17.34 -9.08
C PRO A 48 -6.31 -18.68 -9.81
N LYS A 49 -7.43 -18.81 -10.52
CA LYS A 49 -7.63 -19.90 -11.44
C LYS A 49 -6.62 -19.82 -12.58
N PRO A 50 -6.32 -20.96 -13.26
CA PRO A 50 -5.41 -20.95 -14.41
C PRO A 50 -5.83 -19.92 -15.45
N LEU A 51 -4.86 -19.16 -15.95
CA LEU A 51 -5.10 -18.18 -17.00
C LEU A 51 -5.33 -18.88 -18.35
N PRO A 52 -6.20 -18.33 -19.22
CA PRO A 52 -6.47 -18.89 -20.55
C PRO A 52 -5.30 -18.64 -21.50
N ASN A 53 -5.37 -19.23 -22.69
CA ASN A 53 -4.51 -18.94 -23.85
C ASN A 53 -3.00 -19.11 -23.61
N ASN A 54 -2.60 -19.99 -22.68
CA ASN A 54 -1.20 -20.17 -22.28
C ASN A 54 -0.53 -18.85 -21.83
N TRP A 55 -1.29 -17.95 -21.21
CA TRP A 55 -0.77 -16.68 -20.77
C TRP A 55 0.25 -16.82 -19.64
N ALA A 56 1.41 -16.18 -19.86
CA ALA A 56 2.41 -15.91 -18.84
C ALA A 56 2.28 -14.47 -18.37
N ILE A 57 2.41 -14.24 -17.06
CA ILE A 57 2.42 -12.90 -16.48
C ILE A 57 3.85 -12.44 -16.22
N GLY A 58 4.11 -11.17 -16.48
CA GLY A 58 5.36 -10.50 -16.12
C GLY A 58 5.33 -9.99 -14.68
N GLY A 59 6.11 -8.97 -14.39
CA GLY A 59 6.15 -8.36 -13.06
C GLY A 59 4.82 -7.71 -12.69
N ILE A 60 4.31 -8.02 -11.49
CA ILE A 60 3.09 -7.42 -10.96
C ILE A 60 3.46 -6.20 -10.13
N THR A 61 3.17 -5.03 -10.65
CA THR A 61 3.62 -3.76 -10.07
C THR A 61 2.53 -2.98 -9.38
N GLY A 62 1.28 -3.17 -9.79
CA GLY A 62 0.12 -2.55 -9.18
C GLY A 62 -0.97 -3.57 -8.92
N MET A 63 -1.64 -3.44 -7.79
CA MET A 63 -2.86 -4.17 -7.46
C MET A 63 -3.81 -3.23 -6.74
N PHE A 64 -5.09 -3.42 -6.97
CA PHE A 64 -6.15 -2.67 -6.34
C PHE A 64 -7.36 -3.58 -6.12
N VAL A 65 -7.99 -3.49 -4.95
CA VAL A 65 -9.28 -4.13 -4.70
C VAL A 65 -10.34 -3.07 -4.73
N ASP A 66 -11.33 -3.25 -5.60
CA ASP A 66 -12.41 -2.29 -5.75
C ASP A 66 -13.54 -2.52 -4.71
N HIS A 67 -14.58 -1.70 -4.77
CA HIS A 67 -15.70 -1.74 -3.81
C HIS A 67 -16.62 -2.97 -3.96
N GLU A 68 -16.43 -3.77 -5.01
CA GLU A 68 -17.12 -5.05 -5.23
C GLU A 68 -16.23 -6.25 -4.85
N ASP A 69 -15.07 -6.01 -4.24
CA ASP A 69 -14.03 -6.99 -3.95
C ASP A 69 -13.43 -7.66 -5.21
N HIS A 70 -13.45 -6.96 -6.35
CA HIS A 70 -12.69 -7.41 -7.52
C HIS A 70 -11.23 -6.99 -7.42
N ILE A 71 -10.36 -7.91 -7.79
CA ILE A 71 -8.91 -7.74 -7.69
C ILE A 71 -8.36 -7.33 -9.07
N TRP A 72 -7.96 -6.08 -9.17
CA TRP A 72 -7.31 -5.51 -10.33
C TRP A 72 -5.80 -5.68 -10.24
N VAL A 73 -5.22 -6.22 -11.30
CA VAL A 73 -3.79 -6.55 -11.37
C VAL A 73 -3.18 -5.85 -12.56
N LEU A 74 -2.11 -5.10 -12.34
CA LEU A 74 -1.30 -4.50 -13.39
C LEU A 74 -0.04 -5.33 -13.60
N ASN A 75 -0.03 -6.02 -14.73
CA ASN A 75 1.04 -6.87 -15.22
C ASN A 75 1.95 -6.07 -16.15
N ARG A 76 3.24 -6.37 -16.16
CA ARG A 76 4.22 -5.83 -17.11
C ARG A 76 4.52 -6.84 -18.25
N PRO A 77 3.85 -6.77 -19.38
CA PRO A 77 4.13 -7.67 -20.49
C PRO A 77 5.58 -7.59 -21.00
N ARG A 78 6.20 -6.40 -20.89
CA ARG A 78 7.60 -6.17 -21.32
C ARG A 78 8.65 -6.84 -20.44
N ASP A 79 8.31 -7.35 -19.27
CA ASP A 79 9.23 -8.09 -18.41
C ASP A 79 9.43 -9.54 -18.87
N LEU A 80 8.65 -9.99 -19.86
CA LEU A 80 8.76 -11.32 -20.44
C LEU A 80 9.76 -11.31 -21.61
N ASP A 81 10.75 -12.19 -21.53
CA ASP A 81 11.73 -12.42 -22.58
C ASP A 81 11.21 -13.40 -23.67
N GLU A 82 12.04 -13.73 -24.64
CA GLU A 82 11.71 -14.65 -25.72
C GLU A 82 11.30 -16.04 -25.22
N THR A 83 11.86 -16.51 -24.09
CA THR A 83 11.52 -17.81 -23.50
C THR A 83 10.09 -17.81 -22.98
N ASN A 84 9.68 -16.73 -22.33
CA ASN A 84 8.34 -16.61 -21.75
C ASN A 84 7.29 -16.08 -22.74
N ASN A 85 7.66 -15.89 -24.00
CA ASN A 85 6.80 -15.33 -25.05
C ASN A 85 6.99 -16.06 -26.39
N SER A 86 7.50 -17.27 -26.33
CA SER A 86 8.01 -18.03 -27.48
C SER A 86 6.93 -18.40 -28.49
N ALA A 87 5.68 -18.56 -28.07
CA ALA A 87 4.55 -18.81 -28.97
C ALA A 87 4.18 -17.60 -29.84
N THR A 88 4.63 -16.39 -29.49
CA THR A 88 4.32 -15.15 -30.25
C THR A 88 5.45 -14.71 -31.18
N LEU A 89 6.56 -15.43 -31.20
CA LEU A 89 7.67 -15.13 -32.08
C LEU A 89 7.30 -15.49 -33.54
N ASN A 90 8.00 -14.94 -34.48
CA ASN A 90 7.80 -15.23 -35.92
C ASN A 90 9.11 -15.72 -36.55
N PRO A 91 9.26 -17.03 -36.85
CA PRO A 91 8.30 -18.10 -36.51
C PRO A 91 8.25 -18.42 -35.02
N PRO A 92 7.16 -19.03 -34.53
CA PRO A 92 7.07 -19.50 -33.12
C PRO A 92 8.16 -20.53 -32.83
N THR A 93 8.77 -20.43 -31.64
CA THR A 93 9.82 -21.35 -31.19
C THR A 93 9.34 -22.39 -30.19
N ALA A 94 8.11 -22.23 -29.67
CA ALA A 94 7.41 -23.20 -28.83
C ALA A 94 5.89 -22.99 -28.89
N GLU A 95 5.11 -23.91 -28.34
CA GLU A 95 3.65 -23.80 -28.20
C GLU A 95 3.27 -22.91 -27.00
N CYS A 96 4.08 -22.82 -25.99
CA CYS A 96 4.01 -21.88 -24.88
C CYS A 96 5.05 -20.79 -25.11
N CYS A 97 4.90 -19.58 -24.63
CA CYS A 97 3.85 -18.97 -23.89
C CYS A 97 3.44 -17.68 -24.60
N VAL A 98 2.34 -17.10 -24.19
CA VAL A 98 1.84 -15.82 -24.71
C VAL A 98 1.83 -14.82 -23.56
N SER A 99 2.33 -13.61 -23.78
CA SER A 99 2.27 -12.54 -22.78
C SER A 99 0.82 -12.18 -22.43
N ALA A 100 0.46 -12.23 -21.16
CA ALA A 100 -0.85 -11.80 -20.71
C ALA A 100 -1.07 -10.30 -20.96
N PRO A 101 -2.32 -9.85 -21.15
CA PRO A 101 -2.66 -8.42 -21.20
C PRO A 101 -2.18 -7.68 -19.95
N ALA A 102 -1.94 -6.37 -20.10
CA ALA A 102 -1.40 -5.56 -18.99
C ALA A 102 -2.34 -5.44 -17.80
N VAL A 103 -3.65 -5.42 -18.04
CA VAL A 103 -4.67 -5.33 -17.00
C VAL A 103 -5.45 -6.63 -16.93
N LEU A 104 -5.55 -7.19 -15.73
CA LEU A 104 -6.35 -8.37 -15.42
C LEU A 104 -7.27 -8.03 -14.25
N GLU A 105 -8.54 -8.42 -14.34
CA GLU A 105 -9.52 -8.29 -13.26
C GLU A 105 -9.98 -9.68 -12.85
N PHE A 106 -9.92 -9.98 -11.57
CA PHE A 106 -10.36 -11.23 -10.98
C PHE A 106 -11.48 -11.00 -9.97
N ASP A 107 -12.36 -11.99 -9.80
CA ASP A 107 -13.20 -12.05 -8.61
C ASP A 107 -12.44 -12.63 -7.40
N ALA A 108 -13.08 -12.61 -6.24
CA ALA A 108 -12.51 -13.13 -5.01
C ALA A 108 -12.27 -14.65 -5.04
N GLU A 109 -12.95 -15.38 -5.93
CA GLU A 109 -12.81 -16.82 -6.18
C GLU A 109 -11.69 -17.15 -7.17
N GLY A 110 -11.08 -16.12 -7.80
CA GLY A 110 -9.96 -16.24 -8.71
C GLY A 110 -10.33 -16.42 -10.18
N ASN A 111 -11.59 -16.26 -10.55
CA ASN A 111 -11.99 -16.27 -11.96
C ASN A 111 -11.56 -14.97 -12.63
N LEU A 112 -11.01 -15.09 -13.83
CA LEU A 112 -10.67 -13.94 -14.66
C LEU A 112 -11.97 -13.35 -15.25
N LEU A 113 -12.29 -12.13 -14.87
CA LEU A 113 -13.50 -11.43 -15.32
C LEU A 113 -13.24 -10.61 -16.59
N ARG A 114 -12.12 -9.89 -16.62
CA ARG A 114 -11.70 -9.05 -17.74
C ARG A 114 -10.19 -9.05 -17.91
N SER A 115 -9.79 -8.80 -19.16
CA SER A 115 -8.38 -8.61 -19.49
C SER A 115 -8.24 -7.71 -20.70
N TRP A 116 -7.33 -6.73 -20.62
CA TRP A 116 -7.07 -5.80 -21.72
C TRP A 116 -5.73 -5.08 -21.52
N GLY A 117 -5.34 -4.32 -22.52
CA GLY A 117 -4.13 -3.51 -22.49
C GLY A 117 -2.91 -4.25 -23.01
N LYS A 118 -2.15 -3.52 -23.78
CA LYS A 118 -0.86 -3.95 -24.33
C LYS A 118 0.10 -2.78 -24.37
N PRO A 119 1.39 -3.01 -24.34
CA PRO A 119 2.39 -1.97 -24.53
C PRO A 119 2.07 -1.07 -25.73
N ASP A 120 2.19 0.25 -25.51
CA ASP A 120 1.97 1.27 -26.54
C ASP A 120 0.55 1.28 -27.18
N MET A 121 -0.44 0.72 -26.47
CA MET A 121 -1.85 0.70 -26.89
C MET A 121 -2.42 2.10 -27.17
N VAL A 122 -2.00 3.06 -26.37
CA VAL A 122 -2.33 4.50 -26.55
C VAL A 122 -1.07 5.33 -26.36
N ALA A 123 -1.08 6.54 -26.91
CA ALA A 123 -0.01 7.49 -26.65
C ALA A 123 0.11 7.75 -25.14
N GLY A 124 1.35 7.75 -24.65
CA GLY A 124 1.61 7.91 -23.19
C GLY A 124 1.43 6.64 -22.37
N TRP A 125 1.17 5.48 -22.99
CA TRP A 125 1.22 4.23 -22.24
C TRP A 125 2.58 4.10 -21.52
N PRO A 126 2.58 3.81 -20.20
CA PRO A 126 3.82 3.77 -19.45
C PRO A 126 4.83 2.77 -20.01
N LYS A 127 6.08 3.16 -20.12
CA LYS A 127 7.18 2.23 -20.49
C LYS A 127 7.49 1.23 -19.38
N SER A 128 7.11 1.59 -18.15
CA SER A 128 7.25 0.75 -16.96
C SER A 128 5.97 0.94 -16.13
N GLU A 129 4.96 0.15 -16.44
CA GLU A 129 3.67 0.15 -15.75
C GLU A 129 3.92 0.00 -14.23
N HIS A 130 3.20 0.77 -13.39
CA HIS A 130 3.48 0.72 -11.97
C HIS A 130 2.26 0.77 -11.07
N THR A 131 1.30 1.62 -11.30
CA THR A 131 0.13 1.75 -10.45
C THR A 131 -1.17 1.58 -11.22
N ILE A 132 -2.13 0.94 -10.58
CA ILE A 132 -3.51 0.81 -11.03
C ILE A 132 -4.43 1.14 -9.87
N PHE A 133 -5.52 1.85 -10.13
CA PHE A 133 -6.63 2.03 -9.21
C PHE A 133 -7.93 2.22 -9.99
N VAL A 134 -9.05 2.02 -9.32
CA VAL A 134 -10.38 2.05 -9.94
C VAL A 134 -11.29 2.93 -9.09
N ASP A 135 -12.03 3.85 -9.74
CA ASP A 135 -13.02 4.69 -9.07
C ASP A 135 -14.37 3.97 -8.90
N ARG A 136 -15.29 4.57 -8.18
CA ARG A 136 -16.63 4.00 -7.97
C ARG A 136 -17.47 3.92 -9.23
N GLN A 137 -17.14 4.70 -10.26
CA GLN A 137 -17.75 4.64 -11.58
C GLN A 137 -17.13 3.55 -12.47
N LYS A 138 -16.19 2.76 -11.92
CA LYS A 138 -15.43 1.70 -12.61
C LYS A 138 -14.55 2.22 -13.75
N ASN A 139 -14.08 3.46 -13.65
CA ASN A 139 -12.98 3.87 -14.50
C ASN A 139 -11.67 3.35 -13.94
N VAL A 140 -10.80 2.89 -14.82
CA VAL A 140 -9.50 2.30 -14.48
C VAL A 140 -8.40 3.31 -14.78
N TYR A 141 -7.51 3.51 -13.83
CA TYR A 141 -6.41 4.47 -13.94
C TYR A 141 -5.08 3.74 -13.89
N ILE A 142 -4.18 4.11 -14.80
CA ILE A 142 -2.86 3.50 -14.94
C ILE A 142 -1.80 4.59 -15.03
N ALA A 143 -0.71 4.41 -14.29
CA ALA A 143 0.49 5.22 -14.42
C ALA A 143 1.75 4.37 -14.29
N GLY A 144 2.90 4.98 -14.54
CA GLY A 144 4.17 4.25 -14.54
C GLY A 144 5.29 4.91 -13.74
N ALA A 145 6.30 4.10 -13.47
CA ALA A 145 7.45 4.47 -12.64
C ALA A 145 8.48 5.34 -13.36
N GLN A 146 8.63 5.20 -14.67
CA GLN A 146 9.66 5.90 -15.45
C GLN A 146 9.07 6.45 -16.73
N ALA A 147 9.49 7.67 -17.09
CA ALA A 147 9.03 8.37 -18.29
C ALA A 147 7.49 8.41 -18.41
N SER A 148 6.80 8.49 -17.26
CA SER A 148 5.35 8.55 -17.15
C SER A 148 4.99 9.83 -16.39
N ASP A 149 4.59 10.82 -17.13
CA ASP A 149 4.32 12.18 -16.62
C ASP A 149 2.84 12.38 -16.31
N THR A 150 1.98 11.41 -16.65
CA THR A 150 0.51 11.49 -16.52
C THR A 150 -0.08 10.19 -15.96
N ILE A 151 -1.34 10.28 -15.55
CA ILE A 151 -2.17 9.12 -15.19
C ILE A 151 -3.21 8.95 -16.29
N LEU A 152 -3.22 7.79 -16.95
CA LEU A 152 -4.16 7.46 -18.01
C LEU A 152 -5.47 6.94 -17.42
N LYS A 153 -6.60 7.39 -17.95
CA LYS A 153 -7.94 6.96 -17.56
C LYS A 153 -8.59 6.14 -18.68
N PHE A 154 -9.18 5.02 -18.30
CA PHE A 154 -9.89 4.09 -19.20
C PHE A 154 -11.27 3.73 -18.64
N THR A 155 -12.16 3.28 -19.53
CA THR A 155 -13.35 2.54 -19.09
C THR A 155 -12.95 1.19 -18.50
N VAL A 156 -13.88 0.51 -17.84
CA VAL A 156 -13.67 -0.83 -17.30
C VAL A 156 -13.17 -1.84 -18.36
N ASP A 157 -13.58 -1.67 -19.62
CA ASP A 157 -13.22 -2.54 -20.74
C ASP A 157 -11.98 -2.05 -21.52
N GLY A 158 -11.25 -1.08 -20.99
CA GLY A 158 -9.97 -0.63 -21.55
C GLY A 158 -10.08 0.40 -22.68
N LYS A 159 -11.24 1.01 -22.92
CA LYS A 159 -11.35 2.14 -23.85
C LYS A 159 -10.76 3.40 -23.20
N PHE A 160 -9.77 4.00 -23.86
CA PHE A 160 -9.15 5.26 -23.38
C PHE A 160 -10.18 6.40 -23.32
N ILE A 161 -10.15 7.13 -22.21
CA ILE A 161 -11.02 8.28 -21.96
C ILE A 161 -10.21 9.58 -22.08
N ASN A 162 -9.25 9.75 -21.19
CA ASN A 162 -8.36 10.91 -21.13
C ASN A 162 -7.13 10.60 -20.26
N GLU A 163 -6.31 11.62 -20.04
CA GLU A 163 -5.20 11.56 -19.09
C GLU A 163 -5.30 12.71 -18.08
N PHE A 164 -4.82 12.45 -16.86
CA PHE A 164 -4.67 13.45 -15.82
C PHE A 164 -3.20 13.86 -15.75
N GLY A 165 -2.96 15.17 -15.86
CA GLY A 165 -1.63 15.73 -15.99
C GLY A 165 -1.30 16.13 -17.43
N HIS A 166 -0.08 16.55 -17.67
CA HIS A 166 0.41 16.87 -18.99
C HIS A 166 1.79 16.25 -19.22
N ARG A 167 2.08 15.92 -20.47
CA ARG A 167 3.35 15.33 -20.84
C ARG A 167 4.41 16.41 -20.98
N GLY A 168 5.56 16.16 -20.37
CA GLY A 168 6.75 16.95 -20.61
C GLY A 168 7.38 16.70 -21.98
N PRO A 169 8.43 17.45 -22.34
CA PRO A 169 9.22 17.16 -23.51
C PRO A 169 9.69 15.70 -23.53
N ALA A 170 9.73 15.10 -24.71
CA ALA A 170 10.26 13.73 -24.88
C ALA A 170 11.75 13.69 -24.49
N THR A 171 12.01 13.41 -23.23
CA THR A 171 13.34 13.36 -22.64
C THR A 171 13.62 11.93 -22.21
N PRO A 172 14.78 11.34 -22.59
CA PRO A 172 15.18 10.04 -22.10
C PRO A 172 15.13 9.97 -20.57
N ALA A 173 14.70 8.85 -20.01
CA ALA A 173 14.49 8.70 -18.56
C ALA A 173 15.73 9.07 -17.74
N ASN A 174 16.93 8.75 -18.22
CA ASN A 174 18.20 9.08 -17.58
C ASN A 174 18.61 10.56 -17.69
N GLN A 175 17.88 11.36 -18.44
CA GLN A 175 18.10 12.80 -18.61
C GLN A 175 16.98 13.65 -17.99
N GLN A 176 15.91 13.02 -17.50
CA GLN A 176 14.85 13.72 -16.80
C GLN A 176 15.35 14.27 -15.48
N LYS A 177 14.96 15.48 -15.15
CA LYS A 177 15.32 16.15 -13.89
C LYS A 177 14.14 16.17 -12.93
N GLN A 178 14.44 16.18 -11.65
CA GLN A 178 13.48 16.42 -10.59
C GLN A 178 12.87 17.83 -10.72
N ASN A 179 11.59 17.94 -10.39
CA ASN A 179 10.85 19.20 -10.34
C ASN A 179 10.05 19.35 -9.04
N ASN A 180 10.66 18.95 -7.92
CA ASN A 180 10.00 18.85 -6.60
C ASN A 180 9.26 20.13 -6.17
N GLN A 181 9.75 21.31 -6.55
CA GLN A 181 9.20 22.61 -6.15
C GLN A 181 8.08 23.10 -7.07
N GLN A 182 7.88 22.49 -8.24
CA GLN A 182 6.85 22.90 -9.20
C GLN A 182 5.49 22.31 -8.83
N THR A 183 4.44 23.05 -9.10
CA THR A 183 3.06 22.69 -8.76
C THR A 183 2.18 22.37 -9.97
N ASP A 184 2.73 22.50 -11.17
CA ASP A 184 2.11 22.06 -12.39
C ASP A 184 1.89 20.52 -12.39
N LEU A 185 0.99 20.07 -13.24
CA LEU A 185 0.66 18.64 -13.37
C LEU A 185 1.68 17.85 -14.21
N LEU A 186 2.94 18.26 -14.21
CA LEU A 186 4.04 17.51 -14.79
C LEU A 186 4.60 16.56 -13.73
N LEU A 187 4.12 15.34 -13.72
CA LEU A 187 4.55 14.30 -12.78
C LEU A 187 5.88 13.68 -13.24
N ARG A 188 6.60 13.07 -12.29
CA ARG A 188 7.93 12.48 -12.58
C ARG A 188 8.05 11.05 -12.05
N GLY A 189 7.22 10.17 -12.63
CA GLY A 189 7.17 8.77 -12.25
C GLY A 189 6.24 8.52 -11.07
N VAL A 190 4.97 8.37 -11.39
CA VAL A 190 3.90 8.09 -10.41
C VAL A 190 4.07 6.68 -9.86
N ALA A 191 4.41 6.59 -8.58
CA ALA A 191 4.53 5.31 -7.91
C ALA A 191 3.17 4.78 -7.43
N ALA A 192 2.32 5.67 -6.92
CA ALA A 192 0.95 5.33 -6.54
C ALA A 192 0.07 6.59 -6.56
N ALA A 193 -1.23 6.37 -6.63
CA ALA A 193 -2.21 7.41 -6.40
C ALA A 193 -3.45 6.85 -5.71
N THR A 194 -4.18 7.70 -5.01
CA THR A 194 -5.47 7.38 -4.40
C THR A 194 -6.41 8.58 -4.52
N ILE A 195 -7.70 8.30 -4.73
CA ILE A 195 -8.73 9.33 -4.82
C ILE A 195 -9.49 9.41 -3.50
N ASP A 196 -9.67 10.62 -3.01
CA ASP A 196 -10.67 10.96 -2.00
C ASP A 196 -11.89 11.52 -2.74
N GLU A 197 -12.81 10.65 -3.10
CA GLU A 197 -14.01 11.03 -3.86
C GLU A 197 -14.87 12.03 -3.11
N ALA A 198 -14.97 11.93 -1.78
CA ALA A 198 -15.76 12.83 -0.97
C ALA A 198 -15.21 14.27 -0.96
N ALA A 199 -13.89 14.42 -1.06
CA ALA A 199 -13.22 15.72 -1.14
C ALA A 199 -12.95 16.17 -2.58
N ASN A 200 -13.24 15.34 -3.58
CA ASN A 200 -12.85 15.53 -4.98
C ASN A 200 -11.34 15.80 -5.11
N GLU A 201 -10.51 14.97 -4.46
CA GLU A 201 -9.06 15.13 -4.42
C GLU A 201 -8.35 13.86 -4.87
N ILE A 202 -7.26 14.02 -5.61
CA ILE A 202 -6.32 12.96 -5.90
C ILE A 202 -5.01 13.22 -5.17
N TYR A 203 -4.54 12.20 -4.44
CA TYR A 203 -3.25 12.16 -3.77
C TYR A 203 -2.29 11.31 -4.60
N ILE A 204 -1.14 11.86 -4.94
CA ILE A 204 -0.17 11.23 -5.83
C ILE A 204 1.17 11.11 -5.13
N ALA A 205 1.69 9.89 -5.02
CA ALA A 205 3.09 9.64 -4.68
C ALA A 205 3.93 9.84 -5.94
N ASP A 206 4.39 11.07 -6.16
CA ASP A 206 5.26 11.45 -7.27
C ASP A 206 6.71 11.19 -6.86
N GLY A 207 7.13 9.91 -6.94
CA GLY A 207 8.22 9.40 -6.15
C GLY A 207 9.38 8.75 -6.88
N TYR A 208 9.25 8.30 -8.13
CA TYR A 208 10.36 7.60 -8.79
C TYR A 208 11.49 8.52 -9.22
N LEU A 209 11.18 9.75 -9.59
CA LEU A 209 12.19 10.79 -9.82
C LEU A 209 12.08 11.88 -8.76
N ASN A 210 10.88 12.33 -8.44
CA ASN A 210 10.61 13.30 -7.37
C ASN A 210 10.56 12.65 -5.97
N LYS A 211 10.38 13.48 -4.93
CA LYS A 211 10.40 13.11 -3.50
C LYS A 211 9.23 13.70 -2.74
N ARG A 212 8.03 13.62 -3.33
CA ARG A 212 6.89 14.39 -2.84
C ARG A 212 5.57 13.64 -2.92
N VAL A 213 4.64 14.07 -2.10
CA VAL A 213 3.20 13.79 -2.26
C VAL A 213 2.56 15.06 -2.81
N MET A 214 1.71 14.90 -3.83
CA MET A 214 0.99 15.99 -4.46
C MET A 214 -0.51 15.76 -4.33
N VAL A 215 -1.26 16.82 -4.09
CA VAL A 215 -2.72 16.79 -4.01
C VAL A 215 -3.30 17.81 -4.96
N TYR A 216 -4.17 17.33 -5.82
CA TYR A 216 -4.87 18.14 -6.81
C TYR A 216 -6.38 17.97 -6.67
N ASP A 217 -7.14 18.95 -7.13
CA ASP A 217 -8.55 18.78 -7.40
C ASP A 217 -8.72 17.74 -8.51
N TRP A 218 -9.50 16.70 -8.24
CA TRP A 218 -9.63 15.57 -9.17
C TRP A 218 -10.39 15.91 -10.43
N GLY A 219 -11.36 16.83 -10.36
CA GLY A 219 -12.16 17.24 -11.51
C GLY A 219 -11.47 18.24 -12.41
N THR A 220 -10.74 19.20 -11.83
CA THR A 220 -10.15 20.34 -12.57
C THR A 220 -8.64 20.22 -12.78
N GLY A 221 -7.96 19.38 -12.02
CA GLY A 221 -6.50 19.31 -12.00
C GLY A 221 -5.82 20.48 -11.31
N ALA A 222 -6.56 21.35 -10.62
CA ALA A 222 -5.97 22.48 -9.90
C ALA A 222 -5.13 22.00 -8.72
N PHE A 223 -3.92 22.52 -8.59
CA PHE A 223 -3.06 22.23 -7.43
C PHE A 223 -3.72 22.71 -6.14
N LYS A 224 -3.74 21.84 -5.13
CA LYS A 224 -4.24 22.17 -3.79
C LYS A 224 -3.12 22.29 -2.77
N ARG A 225 -2.26 21.30 -2.68
CA ARG A 225 -1.13 21.22 -1.75
C ARG A 225 -0.17 20.09 -2.12
N GLY A 226 0.99 20.10 -1.50
CA GLY A 226 1.97 19.01 -1.62
C GLY A 226 3.05 19.15 -0.55
N TRP A 227 3.72 18.04 -0.25
CA TRP A 227 4.72 17.99 0.82
C TRP A 227 5.77 16.91 0.59
N GLY A 228 6.90 17.10 1.24
CA GLY A 228 7.97 16.11 1.39
C GLY A 228 7.88 15.36 2.72
N ALA A 229 8.94 14.62 3.05
CA ALA A 229 9.04 13.96 4.35
C ALA A 229 8.87 14.96 5.50
N TYR A 230 8.22 14.50 6.58
CA TYR A 230 7.91 15.30 7.77
C TYR A 230 7.02 16.52 7.52
N GLY A 231 6.28 16.55 6.40
CA GLY A 231 5.45 17.69 6.03
C GLY A 231 6.24 18.88 5.47
N LYS A 232 7.48 18.66 5.05
CA LYS A 232 8.33 19.69 4.49
C LYS A 232 7.65 20.37 3.29
N PRO A 233 7.59 21.72 3.22
CA PRO A 233 7.06 22.43 2.08
C PRO A 233 7.78 22.08 0.78
N LEU A 234 7.07 22.10 -0.35
CA LEU A 234 7.67 21.78 -1.66
C LEU A 234 8.91 22.63 -1.97
N SER A 235 8.89 23.91 -1.57
CA SER A 235 10.00 24.87 -1.78
C SER A 235 11.30 24.45 -1.08
N GLU A 236 11.21 23.62 -0.05
CA GLU A 236 12.36 23.16 0.74
C GLU A 236 12.84 21.78 0.35
N ILE A 237 12.18 21.10 -0.59
CA ILE A 237 12.59 19.78 -1.07
C ILE A 237 13.74 19.98 -2.06
N GLY A 238 14.92 19.45 -1.71
CA GLY A 238 16.09 19.48 -2.59
C GLY A 238 15.92 18.58 -3.82
N ASN A 239 16.57 18.95 -4.92
CA ASN A 239 16.64 18.15 -6.15
C ASN A 239 17.93 17.29 -6.20
N GLU A 240 18.57 17.08 -5.07
CA GLU A 240 19.76 16.26 -4.97
C GLU A 240 19.44 14.78 -4.92
N GLY A 241 20.41 13.96 -5.31
CA GLY A 241 20.32 12.51 -5.21
C GLY A 241 20.12 12.04 -3.76
N TYR A 242 19.73 10.80 -3.61
CA TYR A 242 19.53 10.21 -2.30
C TYR A 242 20.85 9.64 -1.76
N PRO A 243 21.21 9.92 -0.51
CA PRO A 243 22.32 9.21 0.10
C PRO A 243 22.02 7.71 0.20
N VAL A 244 23.04 6.90 0.07
CA VAL A 244 22.97 5.45 0.27
C VAL A 244 22.39 5.17 1.66
N VAL A 245 21.73 4.04 1.79
CA VAL A 245 21.11 3.54 3.03
C VAL A 245 22.03 3.73 4.23
N GLY A 246 21.48 4.28 5.29
CA GLY A 246 22.17 4.46 6.56
C GLY A 246 22.52 3.12 7.23
N LYS A 247 23.51 3.18 8.11
CA LYS A 247 23.87 2.08 9.02
C LYS A 247 22.94 2.06 10.22
N GLU A 248 22.99 0.97 10.98
CA GLU A 248 22.29 0.91 12.27
C GLU A 248 22.75 2.08 13.17
N GLY A 249 21.78 2.75 13.78
CA GLY A 249 22.04 3.94 14.61
C GLY A 249 22.09 5.27 13.86
N ASP A 250 22.13 5.28 12.53
CA ASP A 250 22.05 6.53 11.78
C ASP A 250 20.70 7.23 12.01
N PRO A 251 20.68 8.58 12.05
CA PRO A 251 19.44 9.32 12.16
C PRO A 251 18.53 9.05 10.96
N ALA A 252 17.22 9.14 11.17
CA ALA A 252 16.26 9.04 10.11
C ALA A 252 16.52 10.09 9.02
N ALA A 253 16.36 9.70 7.76
CA ALA A 253 16.54 10.63 6.64
C ALA A 253 15.55 11.79 6.75
N LYS A 254 16.05 13.01 6.61
CA LYS A 254 15.26 14.25 6.70
C LYS A 254 14.33 14.46 5.49
N ASP A 255 14.63 13.82 4.37
CA ASP A 255 13.83 13.82 3.15
C ASP A 255 13.36 12.41 2.84
N PHE A 256 12.30 12.28 2.02
CA PHE A 256 11.96 10.99 1.47
C PHE A 256 13.12 10.43 0.66
N LYS A 257 13.34 9.14 0.78
CA LYS A 257 14.27 8.41 -0.09
C LYS A 257 13.49 7.79 -1.25
N SER A 258 14.02 7.87 -2.46
CA SER A 258 13.36 7.34 -3.66
C SER A 258 13.15 5.82 -3.58
N PRO A 259 12.00 5.39 -4.05
CA PRO A 259 10.83 6.22 -4.38
C PRO A 259 9.93 6.47 -3.18
N VAL A 260 9.17 7.59 -3.23
CA VAL A 260 7.94 7.70 -2.45
C VAL A 260 6.95 6.76 -3.11
N HIS A 261 6.73 5.58 -2.53
CA HIS A 261 6.27 4.42 -3.28
C HIS A 261 4.78 4.14 -3.15
N CYS A 262 4.16 4.57 -2.09
CA CYS A 262 2.71 4.47 -1.92
C CYS A 262 2.12 5.72 -1.27
N VAL A 263 0.84 5.94 -1.52
CA VAL A 263 -0.03 6.85 -0.77
C VAL A 263 -1.40 6.22 -0.63
N ARG A 264 -1.91 6.13 0.61
CA ARG A 264 -3.23 5.57 0.93
C ARG A 264 -3.90 6.40 2.00
N ILE A 265 -5.22 6.51 1.92
CA ILE A 265 -6.03 7.26 2.90
C ILE A 265 -6.82 6.26 3.71
N ALA A 266 -6.67 6.33 5.04
CA ALA A 266 -7.43 5.52 5.97
C ALA A 266 -8.85 6.08 6.17
N LYS A 267 -9.78 5.28 6.71
CA LYS A 267 -11.18 5.68 6.98
C LYS A 267 -11.30 6.91 7.90
N ASP A 268 -10.32 7.11 8.79
CA ASP A 268 -10.24 8.29 9.67
C ASP A 268 -9.63 9.53 8.99
N GLY A 269 -9.32 9.45 7.70
CA GLY A 269 -8.76 10.52 6.91
C GLY A 269 -7.24 10.69 7.03
N LEU A 270 -6.54 9.85 7.77
CA LEU A 270 -5.09 9.90 7.83
C LEU A 270 -4.45 9.37 6.55
N VAL A 271 -3.38 10.02 6.11
CA VAL A 271 -2.66 9.71 4.87
C VAL A 271 -1.38 8.96 5.20
N TYR A 272 -1.25 7.76 4.67
CA TYR A 272 -0.09 6.88 4.85
C TYR A 272 0.78 6.91 3.60
N VAL A 273 2.06 7.19 3.77
CA VAL A 273 3.03 7.37 2.69
C VAL A 273 4.21 6.43 2.87
N CYS A 274 4.45 5.57 1.89
CA CYS A 274 5.59 4.66 1.90
C CYS A 274 6.85 5.38 1.41
N ASP A 275 7.79 5.59 2.29
CA ASP A 275 9.17 5.97 1.96
C ASP A 275 10.01 4.70 1.82
N ARG A 276 9.97 4.08 0.63
CA ARG A 276 10.53 2.75 0.38
C ARG A 276 12.00 2.69 0.71
N GLY A 277 12.80 3.60 0.15
CA GLY A 277 14.23 3.66 0.42
C GLY A 277 14.59 4.13 1.83
N GLY A 278 13.64 4.76 2.54
CA GLY A 278 13.76 5.15 3.94
C GLY A 278 13.36 4.06 4.92
N ASN A 279 12.89 2.90 4.44
CA ASN A 279 12.43 1.75 5.24
C ASN A 279 11.32 2.11 6.24
N ARG A 280 10.39 2.99 5.84
CA ARG A 280 9.37 3.52 6.73
C ARG A 280 8.06 3.83 6.01
N VAL A 281 6.99 3.90 6.80
CA VAL A 281 5.73 4.53 6.44
C VAL A 281 5.56 5.77 7.30
N GLN A 282 5.35 6.93 6.69
CA GLN A 282 5.02 8.16 7.39
C GLN A 282 3.52 8.43 7.33
N VAL A 283 2.96 8.97 8.42
CA VAL A 283 1.54 9.25 8.57
C VAL A 283 1.34 10.75 8.68
N PHE A 284 0.39 11.26 7.91
CA PHE A 284 0.05 12.68 7.82
C PHE A 284 -1.45 12.91 8.00
N THR A 285 -1.82 14.14 8.33
CA THR A 285 -3.18 14.62 8.08
C THR A 285 -3.38 14.87 6.58
N LYS A 286 -4.63 15.07 6.14
CA LYS A 286 -4.94 15.47 4.74
C LYS A 286 -4.26 16.77 4.32
N ASP A 287 -3.94 17.65 5.27
CA ASP A 287 -3.25 18.92 5.01
C ASP A 287 -1.73 18.77 4.91
N GLY A 288 -1.20 17.54 5.02
CA GLY A 288 0.23 17.27 4.93
C GLY A 288 1.00 17.48 6.24
N LYS A 289 0.32 17.70 7.38
CA LYS A 289 0.98 17.78 8.68
C LYS A 289 1.45 16.38 9.10
N TYR A 290 2.75 16.23 9.35
CA TYR A 290 3.34 14.99 9.86
C TYR A 290 2.83 14.68 11.27
N LEU A 291 2.53 13.39 11.50
CA LEU A 291 2.07 12.89 12.81
C LEU A 291 3.03 11.89 13.42
N LYS A 292 3.39 10.85 12.68
CA LYS A 292 4.24 9.74 13.15
C LYS A 292 4.83 8.95 12.00
N GLU A 293 5.75 8.05 12.31
CA GLU A 293 6.31 7.10 11.35
C GLU A 293 6.54 5.73 11.96
N PHE A 294 6.56 4.72 11.11
CA PHE A 294 6.84 3.33 11.45
C PHE A 294 7.99 2.82 10.61
N PHE A 295 8.99 2.23 11.23
CA PHE A 295 10.11 1.60 10.54
C PHE A 295 9.92 0.09 10.46
N MET A 296 10.25 -0.49 9.31
CA MET A 296 10.34 -1.93 9.10
C MET A 296 11.77 -2.26 8.71
N ALA A 297 12.43 -3.18 9.43
CA ALA A 297 13.78 -3.63 9.13
C ALA A 297 14.72 -2.48 8.69
N ARG A 298 14.90 -1.49 9.55
CA ARG A 298 15.46 -0.16 9.29
C ARG A 298 16.82 -0.17 8.56
N ASN A 299 17.59 -1.25 8.72
CA ASN A 299 18.91 -1.40 8.12
C ASN A 299 18.89 -2.06 6.74
N THR A 300 17.69 -2.26 6.15
CA THR A 300 17.58 -2.84 4.82
C THR A 300 18.16 -1.90 3.78
N GLY A 301 19.06 -2.45 2.97
CA GLY A 301 19.73 -1.73 1.88
C GLY A 301 19.01 -1.81 0.55
N MET A 302 19.72 -1.41 -0.49
CA MET A 302 19.31 -1.50 -1.89
C MET A 302 17.94 -0.85 -2.20
N ARG A 303 16.88 -1.65 -2.34
CA ARG A 303 15.55 -1.18 -2.76
C ARG A 303 14.63 -0.82 -1.59
N GLY A 304 15.06 -1.07 -0.35
CA GLY A 304 14.28 -0.76 0.85
C GLY A 304 13.08 -1.68 1.08
N THR A 305 12.23 -1.32 2.04
CA THR A 305 11.19 -2.22 2.56
C THR A 305 9.77 -1.82 2.14
N ALA A 306 9.34 -0.60 2.41
CA ALA A 306 7.95 -0.17 2.30
C ALA A 306 7.48 -0.05 0.84
N GLY A 307 7.03 -1.16 0.24
CA GLY A 307 6.53 -1.22 -1.12
C GLY A 307 5.09 -0.72 -1.24
N SER A 308 4.20 -1.19 -0.40
CA SER A 308 2.81 -0.75 -0.34
C SER A 308 2.29 -0.78 1.09
N VAL A 309 1.19 -0.09 1.36
CA VAL A 309 0.43 -0.18 2.60
C VAL A 309 -1.04 -0.38 2.29
N ASP A 310 -1.69 -1.25 3.05
CA ASP A 310 -3.15 -1.37 3.08
C ASP A 310 -3.63 -1.61 4.51
N PHE A 311 -4.94 -1.60 4.73
CA PHE A 311 -5.55 -1.59 6.05
C PHE A 311 -6.42 -2.81 6.28
N SER A 312 -6.51 -3.28 7.53
CA SER A 312 -7.52 -4.27 7.90
C SER A 312 -8.93 -3.71 7.66
N PRO A 313 -9.90 -4.59 7.28
CA PRO A 313 -11.24 -4.14 6.86
C PRO A 313 -12.14 -3.69 8.02
N ASP A 314 -11.77 -3.99 9.27
CA ASP A 314 -12.52 -3.59 10.46
C ASP A 314 -12.79 -2.06 10.48
N PRO A 315 -13.83 -1.61 11.17
CA PRO A 315 -14.19 -0.18 11.18
C PRO A 315 -13.07 0.74 11.63
N GLU A 316 -12.28 0.33 12.62
CA GLU A 316 -11.16 1.08 13.19
C GLU A 316 -9.88 0.95 12.35
N GLN A 317 -9.85 0.01 11.40
CA GLN A 317 -8.65 -0.33 10.64
C GLN A 317 -7.45 -0.57 11.58
N LYS A 318 -7.64 -1.48 12.52
CA LYS A 318 -6.72 -1.75 13.63
C LYS A 318 -5.30 -2.07 13.17
N TYR A 319 -5.15 -2.68 12.01
CA TYR A 319 -3.86 -3.11 11.47
C TYR A 319 -3.55 -2.44 10.13
N ILE A 320 -2.25 -2.26 9.87
CA ILE A 320 -1.73 -1.98 8.53
C ILE A 320 -0.91 -3.16 8.04
N PHE A 321 -0.95 -3.39 6.74
CA PHE A 321 -0.19 -4.43 6.04
C PHE A 321 0.78 -3.76 5.08
N VAL A 322 2.08 -4.01 5.29
CA VAL A 322 3.14 -3.38 4.49
C VAL A 322 3.92 -4.44 3.75
N ALA A 323 3.92 -4.37 2.41
CA ALA A 323 4.75 -5.25 1.59
C ALA A 323 6.23 -4.85 1.72
N ASP A 324 7.06 -5.78 2.12
CA ASP A 324 8.51 -5.58 2.22
C ASP A 324 9.22 -6.22 1.04
N ILE A 325 9.76 -5.36 0.17
CA ILE A 325 10.36 -5.77 -1.09
C ILE A 325 11.63 -6.59 -0.88
N MET A 326 12.50 -6.16 0.04
CA MET A 326 13.81 -6.80 0.21
C MET A 326 13.81 -7.95 1.21
N ASN A 327 12.90 -7.96 2.19
CA ASN A 327 12.83 -9.04 3.18
C ASN A 327 11.77 -10.09 2.84
N MET A 328 11.12 -9.98 1.67
CA MET A 328 10.19 -10.99 1.13
C MET A 328 9.11 -11.40 2.13
N THR A 329 8.44 -10.42 2.73
CA THR A 329 7.38 -10.63 3.73
C THR A 329 6.37 -9.49 3.70
N VAL A 330 5.16 -9.75 4.16
CA VAL A 330 4.21 -8.69 4.51
C VAL A 330 4.25 -8.51 6.02
N TRP A 331 4.52 -7.28 6.45
CA TRP A 331 4.43 -6.91 7.86
C TRP A 331 2.99 -6.57 8.20
N GLN A 332 2.44 -7.19 9.22
CA GLN A 332 1.23 -6.71 9.88
C GLN A 332 1.64 -5.93 11.12
N LEU A 333 1.27 -4.68 11.17
CA LEU A 333 1.58 -3.78 12.28
C LEU A 333 0.29 -3.30 12.93
N ASP A 334 0.32 -3.13 14.24
CA ASP A 334 -0.70 -2.34 14.94
C ASP A 334 -0.65 -0.90 14.43
N ARG A 335 -1.78 -0.38 13.95
CA ARG A 335 -1.85 0.92 13.27
C ARG A 335 -1.60 2.11 14.21
N GLN A 336 -1.89 1.97 15.50
CA GLN A 336 -1.67 3.04 16.46
C GLN A 336 -0.22 3.10 16.93
N THR A 337 0.33 1.97 17.27
CA THR A 337 1.65 1.87 17.92
C THR A 337 2.79 1.61 16.95
N GLY A 338 2.50 1.03 15.76
CA GLY A 338 3.51 0.54 14.82
C GLY A 338 4.20 -0.75 15.25
N GLN A 339 3.75 -1.38 16.34
CA GLN A 339 4.31 -2.65 16.78
C GLN A 339 4.02 -3.76 15.77
N VAL A 340 5.05 -4.57 15.49
CA VAL A 340 4.91 -5.74 14.63
C VAL A 340 4.05 -6.77 15.34
N VAL A 341 2.96 -7.13 14.69
CA VAL A 341 2.02 -8.17 15.15
C VAL A 341 2.44 -9.53 14.60
N GLN A 342 2.69 -9.59 13.30
CA GLN A 342 3.22 -10.79 12.64
C GLN A 342 3.88 -10.45 11.30
N ARG A 343 4.58 -11.46 10.76
CA ARG A 343 5.06 -11.49 9.38
C ARG A 343 4.30 -12.55 8.62
N ILE A 344 3.90 -12.24 7.38
CA ILE A 344 3.18 -13.14 6.50
C ILE A 344 4.08 -13.46 5.32
N GLY A 345 4.24 -14.77 5.02
CA GLY A 345 5.15 -15.24 3.99
C GLY A 345 6.62 -15.27 4.42
N ARG A 346 7.47 -15.70 3.53
CA ARG A 346 8.92 -15.90 3.73
C ARG A 346 9.63 -15.88 2.36
N PRO A 347 10.96 -15.74 2.30
CA PRO A 347 11.69 -15.87 1.04
C PRO A 347 11.51 -17.28 0.42
N GLY A 348 11.30 -17.36 -0.89
CA GLY A 348 11.18 -18.60 -1.65
C GLY A 348 10.34 -18.46 -2.92
N HIS A 349 10.24 -19.55 -3.70
CA HIS A 349 9.48 -19.61 -4.95
C HIS A 349 8.21 -20.46 -4.84
N GLU A 350 8.04 -21.22 -3.78
CA GLU A 350 6.87 -22.04 -3.52
C GLU A 350 5.64 -21.16 -3.14
N GLY A 351 4.45 -21.77 -3.18
CA GLY A 351 3.24 -21.12 -2.72
C GLY A 351 3.34 -20.66 -1.27
N GLY A 352 2.91 -19.43 -0.99
CA GLY A 352 3.02 -18.81 0.33
C GLY A 352 4.39 -18.22 0.66
N ALA A 353 5.39 -18.37 -0.21
CA ALA A 353 6.66 -17.67 -0.12
C ALA A 353 6.75 -16.56 -1.16
N PHE A 354 7.73 -15.68 -1.07
CA PHE A 354 7.93 -14.54 -1.96
C PHE A 354 9.33 -14.51 -2.56
N SER A 355 9.36 -14.15 -3.87
CA SER A 355 10.58 -13.84 -4.60
C SER A 355 10.46 -12.48 -5.28
N PHE A 356 10.73 -11.42 -4.55
CA PHE A 356 10.57 -10.04 -4.94
C PHE A 356 9.13 -9.51 -4.81
N LEU A 357 8.59 -9.60 -3.60
CA LEU A 357 7.30 -9.02 -3.24
C LEU A 357 7.30 -7.51 -3.52
N HIS A 358 6.26 -7.01 -4.18
CA HIS A 358 6.19 -5.60 -4.57
C HIS A 358 4.96 -4.88 -4.02
N VAL A 359 3.82 -5.51 -4.05
CA VAL A 359 2.55 -4.92 -3.66
C VAL A 359 1.72 -5.91 -2.85
N ALA A 360 0.98 -5.39 -1.88
CA ALA A 360 -0.04 -6.10 -1.12
C ALA A 360 -1.28 -5.23 -0.99
N THR A 361 -2.46 -5.83 -1.10
CA THR A 361 -3.76 -5.16 -0.94
C THR A 361 -4.76 -6.11 -0.30
N MET A 362 -5.85 -5.59 0.24
CA MET A 362 -6.80 -6.35 1.04
C MET A 362 -8.25 -6.15 0.57
N ASP A 363 -9.05 -7.20 0.61
CA ASP A 363 -10.49 -7.11 0.37
C ASP A 363 -11.29 -6.83 1.65
N SER A 364 -12.61 -6.66 1.50
CA SER A 364 -13.52 -6.36 2.60
C SER A 364 -13.67 -7.51 3.60
N LYS A 365 -13.29 -8.74 3.21
CA LYS A 365 -13.35 -9.96 4.03
C LYS A 365 -12.03 -10.24 4.76
N GLY A 366 -11.00 -9.41 4.52
CA GLY A 366 -9.69 -9.54 5.12
C GLY A 366 -8.76 -10.52 4.39
N ASN A 367 -9.08 -10.94 3.16
CA ASN A 367 -8.11 -11.67 2.36
C ASN A 367 -7.02 -10.70 1.87
N LEU A 368 -5.79 -11.15 1.96
CA LEU A 368 -4.61 -10.43 1.52
C LEU A 368 -4.18 -10.94 0.14
N TYR A 369 -4.05 -10.03 -0.80
CA TYR A 369 -3.56 -10.31 -2.15
C TYR A 369 -2.19 -9.69 -2.34
N THR A 370 -1.27 -10.42 -2.97
CA THR A 370 0.12 -10.00 -3.16
C THR A 370 0.55 -10.12 -4.61
N GLY A 371 1.39 -9.20 -5.05
CA GLY A 371 1.99 -9.20 -6.37
C GLY A 371 3.52 -9.11 -6.30
N GLU A 372 4.18 -9.86 -7.16
CA GLU A 372 5.63 -10.00 -7.21
C GLU A 372 6.19 -9.55 -8.57
N VAL A 373 7.31 -8.84 -8.53
CA VAL A 373 8.05 -8.40 -9.73
C VAL A 373 9.30 -9.24 -9.96
N ALA A 374 10.04 -8.89 -10.99
CA ALA A 374 11.35 -9.48 -11.32
C ALA A 374 11.33 -11.01 -11.35
N THR A 375 11.87 -11.67 -10.33
CA THR A 375 11.98 -13.13 -10.26
C THR A 375 10.70 -13.82 -9.79
N GLY A 376 9.78 -13.09 -9.15
CA GLY A 376 8.52 -13.67 -8.64
C GLY A 376 7.46 -13.83 -9.74
N ARG A 377 7.10 -12.74 -10.42
CA ARG A 377 6.16 -12.70 -11.55
C ARG A 377 4.87 -13.49 -11.30
N ARG A 378 4.22 -13.26 -10.15
CA ARG A 378 2.99 -13.95 -9.76
C ARG A 378 2.10 -13.12 -8.85
N VAL A 379 0.87 -13.55 -8.73
CA VAL A 379 -0.08 -13.10 -7.73
C VAL A 379 -0.41 -14.23 -6.78
N GLN A 380 -0.67 -13.91 -5.52
CA GLN A 380 -1.07 -14.91 -4.52
C GLN A 380 -2.16 -14.32 -3.62
N LYS A 381 -3.01 -15.20 -3.07
CA LYS A 381 -4.02 -14.90 -2.06
C LYS A 381 -3.68 -15.58 -0.76
N PHE A 382 -3.89 -14.88 0.34
CA PHE A 382 -3.78 -15.40 1.69
C PHE A 382 -5.09 -15.09 2.42
N SER A 383 -5.75 -16.11 2.91
CA SER A 383 -6.99 -15.96 3.65
C SER A 383 -6.72 -15.96 5.15
N PRO A 384 -7.48 -15.16 5.94
CA PRO A 384 -7.40 -15.22 7.39
C PRO A 384 -7.83 -16.62 7.85
N GLY A 385 -6.96 -17.29 8.62
CA GLY A 385 -7.24 -18.56 9.25
C GLY A 385 -7.69 -18.35 10.69
N ASN A 386 -8.53 -19.23 11.16
CA ASN A 386 -8.92 -19.33 12.58
C ASN A 386 -7.75 -19.83 13.43
#